data_0a764a74e19ee87b629feb98fe0b4d2b
#
_entry.id   0a764a74e19ee87b629feb98fe0b4d2b
#
_cell.length_a   1.000
_cell.length_b   1.000
_cell.length_c   1.000
_cell.angle_alpha   90.00
_cell.angle_beta   90.00
_cell.angle_gamma   90.00
#
_symmetry.space_group_name_H-M   'P 1'
#
loop_
_entity.id
_entity.type
_entity.pdbx_description
1 polymer ?
#
loop_
_entity_poly.entity_id
_entity_poly.type
_entity_poly.pdbx_seq_one_letter_code
_entity_poly.pdbx_strand_id
1 'polypeptide(L)'
;FVEQMDSLGILKYSVRKYGFFESLPAGVRRAGEELVFYIDQFKKILSPSTGAYKGVGGFKAMGSVFSGDTWDWEHFWTITAFFSIVLAFMNLLPIPALDGGHVLFTLIEMVTGRKPSDKFLEYAQIGGMIILLLLMLYANGNDWFGWGKGR
;
A
#
# COMPACT_ATOMS: atom_id res chain seq x y z
N PHE A 1 -21.81 -12.94 -0.69
CA PHE A 1 -21.00 -13.60 -1.74
C PHE A 1 -20.12 -14.70 -1.13
N VAL A 2 -19.31 -14.38 -0.11
CA VAL A 2 -18.41 -15.34 0.57
C VAL A 2 -19.22 -16.46 1.25
N GLU A 3 -20.29 -16.13 1.99
CA GLU A 3 -21.20 -17.10 2.62
C GLU A 3 -21.89 -18.02 1.61
N GLN A 4 -22.23 -17.49 0.43
CA GLN A 4 -22.82 -18.31 -0.65
C GLN A 4 -21.79 -19.27 -1.26
N MET A 5 -20.53 -18.87 -1.35
CA MET A 5 -19.45 -19.75 -1.86
C MET A 5 -19.07 -20.82 -0.84
N ASP A 6 -19.20 -20.54 0.47
CA ASP A 6 -18.99 -21.51 1.54
C ASP A 6 -20.10 -22.59 1.54
N SER A 7 -21.36 -22.16 1.39
CA SER A 7 -22.50 -23.09 1.29
C SER A 7 -22.43 -24.04 0.10
N LEU A 8 -21.67 -23.66 -0.95
CA LEU A 8 -21.41 -24.48 -2.13
C LEU A 8 -20.16 -25.37 -1.98
N GLY A 9 -19.44 -25.29 -0.85
CA GLY A 9 -18.24 -26.07 -0.60
C GLY A 9 -17.03 -25.72 -1.52
N ILE A 10 -17.08 -24.58 -2.19
CA ILE A 10 -16.05 -24.13 -3.16
C ILE A 10 -14.84 -23.56 -2.45
N LEU A 11 -15.04 -22.94 -1.27
CA LEU A 11 -13.98 -22.38 -0.45
C LEU A 11 -13.87 -23.14 0.86
N LYS A 12 -12.70 -23.76 1.10
CA LYS A 12 -12.35 -24.30 2.41
C LYS A 12 -11.48 -23.27 3.14
N TYR A 13 -12.08 -22.48 4.04
CA TYR A 13 -11.29 -21.67 4.94
C TYR A 13 -11.33 -22.22 6.35
N SER A 14 -10.19 -22.21 7.01
CA SER A 14 -10.05 -22.55 8.41
C SER A 14 -9.94 -21.28 9.24
N VAL A 15 -10.87 -21.05 10.14
CA VAL A 15 -10.76 -19.98 11.14
C VAL A 15 -9.80 -20.45 12.22
N ARG A 16 -8.63 -19.80 12.33
CA ARG A 16 -7.69 -20.01 13.43
C ARG A 16 -7.96 -18.98 14.51
N LYS A 17 -8.34 -19.43 15.68
CA LYS A 17 -8.50 -18.57 16.87
C LYS A 17 -7.21 -18.60 17.66
N TYR A 18 -6.70 -17.44 18.03
CA TYR A 18 -5.50 -17.27 18.83
C TYR A 18 -5.87 -16.71 20.20
N GLY A 19 -5.18 -17.17 21.25
CA GLY A 19 -5.22 -16.50 22.54
C GLY A 19 -4.53 -15.14 22.49
N PHE A 20 -4.75 -14.29 23.52
CA PHE A 20 -4.20 -12.93 23.55
C PHE A 20 -2.66 -12.90 23.34
N PHE A 21 -1.92 -13.74 24.04
CA PHE A 21 -0.45 -13.80 23.91
C PHE A 21 0.01 -14.46 22.61
N GLU A 22 -0.76 -15.38 22.05
CA GLU A 22 -0.45 -16.05 20.79
C GLU A 22 -0.75 -15.16 19.58
N SER A 23 -1.65 -14.21 19.74
CA SER A 23 -2.03 -13.27 18.67
C SER A 23 -0.87 -12.33 18.30
N LEU A 24 0.00 -11.95 19.25
CA LEU A 24 1.11 -11.04 19.01
C LEU A 24 2.13 -11.61 18.02
N PRO A 25 2.74 -12.80 18.23
CA PRO A 25 3.66 -13.37 17.25
C PRO A 25 2.96 -13.78 15.94
N ALA A 26 1.69 -14.19 16.00
CA ALA A 26 0.91 -14.47 14.81
C ALA A 26 0.68 -13.21 13.96
N GLY A 27 0.38 -12.08 14.61
CA GLY A 27 0.22 -10.77 13.96
C GLY A 27 1.52 -10.28 13.31
N VAL A 28 2.65 -10.38 14.01
CA VAL A 28 3.96 -10.01 13.45
C VAL A 28 4.30 -10.85 12.21
N ARG A 29 4.07 -12.17 12.29
CA ARG A 29 4.28 -13.04 11.13
C ARG A 29 3.37 -12.66 9.97
N ARG A 30 2.09 -12.44 10.23
CA ARG A 30 1.12 -12.02 9.22
C ARG A 30 1.51 -10.68 8.58
N ALA A 31 1.94 -9.70 9.36
CA ALA A 31 2.43 -8.43 8.85
C ALA A 31 3.65 -8.61 7.93
N GLY A 32 4.57 -9.52 8.25
CA GLY A 32 5.70 -9.86 7.38
C GLY A 32 5.28 -10.50 6.06
N GLU A 33 4.34 -11.44 6.10
CA GLU A 33 3.78 -12.08 4.90
C GLU A 33 3.08 -11.06 4.00
N GLU A 34 2.29 -10.16 4.58
CA GLU A 34 1.62 -9.06 3.86
C GLU A 34 2.63 -8.09 3.25
N LEU A 35 3.70 -7.74 3.97
CA LEU A 35 4.74 -6.85 3.45
C LEU A 35 5.42 -7.46 2.19
N VAL A 36 5.77 -8.75 2.22
CA VAL A 36 6.32 -9.44 1.05
C VAL A 36 5.32 -9.42 -0.12
N PHE A 37 4.05 -9.68 0.15
CA PHE A 37 3.00 -9.60 -0.85
C PHE A 37 2.91 -8.20 -1.49
N TYR A 38 3.02 -7.13 -0.69
CA TYR A 38 3.02 -5.76 -1.21
C TYR A 38 4.22 -5.44 -2.07
N ILE A 39 5.40 -5.88 -1.68
CA ILE A 39 6.61 -5.72 -2.50
C ILE A 39 6.40 -6.35 -3.88
N ASP A 40 5.80 -7.52 -3.93
CA ASP A 40 5.53 -8.21 -5.20
C ASP A 40 4.42 -7.53 -6.02
N GLN A 41 3.37 -7.02 -5.38
CA GLN A 41 2.35 -6.22 -6.06
C GLN A 41 2.93 -4.92 -6.61
N PHE A 42 3.78 -4.24 -5.83
CA PHE A 42 4.44 -3.02 -6.26
C PHE A 42 5.34 -3.25 -7.49
N LYS A 43 6.12 -4.33 -7.51
CA LYS A 43 6.89 -4.74 -8.69
C LYS A 43 6.01 -4.96 -9.92
N LYS A 44 4.83 -5.58 -9.74
CA LYS A 44 3.87 -5.79 -10.84
C LYS A 44 3.30 -4.47 -11.35
N ILE A 45 2.98 -3.52 -10.46
CA ILE A 45 2.47 -2.19 -10.85
C ILE A 45 3.52 -1.42 -11.65
N LEU A 46 4.79 -1.50 -11.25
CA LEU A 46 5.90 -0.85 -11.95
C LEU A 46 6.26 -1.53 -13.29
N SER A 47 5.79 -2.75 -13.53
CA SER A 47 6.03 -3.46 -14.78
C SER A 47 4.92 -3.19 -15.79
N PRO A 48 5.18 -2.46 -16.88
CA PRO A 48 4.16 -2.14 -17.90
C PRO A 48 3.53 -3.39 -18.54
N SER A 49 4.31 -4.48 -18.63
CA SER A 49 3.87 -5.74 -19.25
C SER A 49 2.74 -6.43 -18.51
N THR A 50 2.61 -6.20 -17.20
CA THR A 50 1.55 -6.82 -16.39
C THR A 50 0.19 -6.14 -16.53
N GLY A 51 0.18 -4.88 -16.94
CA GLY A 51 -1.03 -4.05 -16.96
C GLY A 51 -1.60 -3.75 -15.56
N ALA A 52 -0.91 -4.13 -14.48
CA ALA A 52 -1.39 -3.96 -13.10
C ALA A 52 -1.61 -2.49 -12.72
N TYR A 53 -0.87 -1.57 -13.33
CA TYR A 53 -1.06 -0.12 -13.15
C TYR A 53 -2.47 0.36 -13.52
N LYS A 54 -3.19 -0.38 -14.41
CA LYS A 54 -4.57 -0.06 -14.79
C LYS A 54 -5.57 -0.31 -13.66
N GLY A 55 -5.21 -1.17 -12.70
CA GLY A 55 -6.02 -1.48 -11.53
C GLY A 55 -5.77 -0.58 -10.32
N VAL A 56 -4.84 0.39 -10.44
CA VAL A 56 -4.57 1.33 -9.33
C VAL A 56 -5.81 2.18 -9.09
N GLY A 57 -6.37 2.05 -7.89
CA GLY A 57 -7.53 2.80 -7.44
C GLY A 57 -7.15 4.00 -6.60
N GLY A 58 -8.05 4.99 -6.55
CA GLY A 58 -7.94 6.18 -5.71
C GLY A 58 -8.89 6.15 -4.52
N PHE A 59 -9.38 7.32 -4.12
CA PHE A 59 -10.24 7.46 -2.92
C PHE A 59 -11.57 6.71 -3.03
N LYS A 60 -12.16 6.60 -4.23
CA LYS A 60 -13.40 5.87 -4.43
C LYS A 60 -13.19 4.36 -4.20
N ALA A 61 -12.11 3.80 -4.74
CA ALA A 61 -11.75 2.41 -4.50
C ALA A 61 -11.46 2.15 -3.02
N MET A 62 -10.71 3.05 -2.35
CA MET A 62 -10.48 2.96 -0.90
C MET A 62 -11.80 3.00 -0.10
N GLY A 63 -12.69 3.92 -0.44
CA GLY A 63 -14.01 4.03 0.22
C GLY A 63 -14.85 2.78 0.04
N SER A 64 -14.80 2.14 -1.13
CA SER A 64 -15.58 0.93 -1.40
C SER A 64 -15.17 -0.28 -0.56
N VAL A 65 -13.93 -0.30 -0.05
CA VAL A 65 -13.45 -1.38 0.85
C VAL A 65 -14.18 -1.34 2.21
N PHE A 66 -14.63 -0.15 2.65
CA PHE A 66 -15.41 0.01 3.88
C PHE A 66 -16.93 -0.12 3.67
N SER A 67 -17.38 -0.25 2.42
CA SER A 67 -18.80 -0.32 2.09
C SER A 67 -19.32 -1.72 2.34
N GLY A 68 -20.12 -1.90 3.37
CA GLY A 68 -20.86 -3.12 3.69
C GLY A 68 -22.25 -2.76 4.23
N ASP A 69 -23.23 -3.65 4.09
CA ASP A 69 -24.60 -3.43 4.58
C ASP A 69 -24.68 -3.46 6.12
N THR A 70 -23.70 -4.07 6.77
CA THR A 70 -23.59 -4.17 8.24
C THR A 70 -22.19 -3.79 8.69
N TRP A 71 -22.12 -3.11 9.85
CA TRP A 71 -20.85 -2.75 10.47
C TRP A 71 -20.16 -4.00 11.03
N ASP A 72 -18.96 -4.30 10.53
CA ASP A 72 -18.14 -5.42 10.99
C ASP A 72 -16.83 -4.93 11.59
N TRP A 73 -16.66 -5.12 12.89
CA TRP A 73 -15.45 -4.71 13.62
C TRP A 73 -14.21 -5.51 13.21
N GLU A 74 -14.34 -6.79 12.86
CA GLU A 74 -13.22 -7.61 12.42
C GLU A 74 -12.69 -7.09 11.07
N HIS A 75 -13.61 -6.81 10.14
CA HIS A 75 -13.30 -6.21 8.85
C HIS A 75 -12.64 -4.84 9.00
N PHE A 76 -13.20 -3.96 9.87
CA PHE A 76 -12.63 -2.63 10.12
C PHE A 76 -11.18 -2.70 10.62
N TRP A 77 -10.89 -3.53 11.62
CA TRP A 77 -9.54 -3.66 12.17
C TRP A 77 -8.56 -4.30 11.18
N THR A 78 -9.04 -5.27 10.38
CA THR A 78 -8.26 -5.90 9.32
C THR A 78 -7.84 -4.88 8.26
N ILE A 79 -8.77 -4.03 7.81
CA ILE A 79 -8.48 -2.97 6.83
C ILE A 79 -7.56 -1.91 7.45
N THR A 80 -7.77 -1.55 8.70
CA THR A 80 -6.91 -0.58 9.40
C THR A 80 -5.47 -1.10 9.50
N ALA A 81 -5.28 -2.36 9.85
CA ALA A 81 -3.97 -2.99 9.89
C ALA A 81 -3.33 -3.04 8.49
N PHE A 82 -4.11 -3.38 7.48
CA PHE A 82 -3.71 -3.36 6.08
C PHE A 82 -3.18 -2.00 5.66
N PHE A 83 -3.96 -0.92 5.84
CA PHE A 83 -3.51 0.42 5.47
C PHE A 83 -2.28 0.88 6.26
N SER A 84 -2.16 0.46 7.53
CA SER A 84 -0.99 0.75 8.34
C SER A 84 0.28 0.14 7.76
N ILE A 85 0.20 -1.11 7.30
CA ILE A 85 1.33 -1.81 6.65
C ILE A 85 1.68 -1.15 5.31
N VAL A 86 0.66 -0.83 4.50
CA VAL A 86 0.87 -0.14 3.21
C VAL A 86 1.53 1.22 3.42
N LEU A 87 1.05 2.00 4.39
CA LEU A 87 1.61 3.31 4.69
C LEU A 87 3.06 3.22 5.20
N ALA A 88 3.35 2.25 6.07
CA ALA A 88 4.71 1.99 6.54
C ALA A 88 5.64 1.61 5.36
N PHE A 89 5.17 0.73 4.47
CA PHE A 89 5.91 0.36 3.27
C PHE A 89 6.17 1.55 2.35
N MET A 90 5.14 2.35 2.07
CA MET A 90 5.26 3.54 1.22
C MET A 90 6.23 4.55 1.80
N ASN A 91 6.20 4.77 3.13
CA ASN A 91 7.13 5.67 3.81
C ASN A 91 8.57 5.16 3.82
N LEU A 92 8.79 3.86 3.68
CA LEU A 92 10.13 3.27 3.59
C LEU A 92 10.75 3.43 2.19
N LEU A 93 9.94 3.71 1.16
CA LEU A 93 10.46 3.90 -0.20
C LEU A 93 11.38 5.13 -0.26
N PRO A 94 12.50 5.05 -1.03
CA PRO A 94 13.46 6.15 -1.16
C PRO A 94 12.92 7.27 -2.08
N ILE A 95 11.72 7.75 -1.80
CA ILE A 95 11.07 8.82 -2.56
C ILE A 95 11.28 10.13 -1.80
N PRO A 96 11.95 11.14 -2.40
CA PRO A 96 12.09 12.45 -1.79
C PRO A 96 10.72 13.09 -1.56
N ALA A 97 10.17 13.33 -0.56
CA ALA A 97 8.88 13.78 -0.09
C ALA A 97 8.22 12.82 0.90
N LEU A 98 8.79 11.62 1.05
CA LEU A 98 8.43 10.64 2.08
C LEU A 98 9.60 10.50 3.07
N ASP A 99 9.34 9.89 4.23
CA ASP A 99 10.36 9.71 5.27
C ASP A 99 11.56 8.91 4.79
N GLY A 100 11.34 7.91 3.93
CA GLY A 100 12.40 7.11 3.31
C GLY A 100 13.36 7.91 2.44
N GLY A 101 12.90 9.02 1.85
CA GLY A 101 13.77 9.95 1.14
C GLY A 101 14.75 10.67 2.08
N HIS A 102 14.29 11.09 3.25
CA HIS A 102 15.17 11.69 4.26
C HIS A 102 16.18 10.68 4.80
N VAL A 103 15.76 9.45 5.06
CA VAL A 103 16.67 8.35 5.45
C VAL A 103 17.72 8.11 4.37
N LEU A 104 17.33 8.08 3.09
CA LEU A 104 18.27 7.91 1.98
C LEU A 104 19.32 9.02 1.95
N PHE A 105 18.92 10.30 2.08
CA PHE A 105 19.87 11.41 2.08
C PHE A 105 20.80 11.37 3.29
N THR A 106 20.29 11.02 4.46
CA THR A 106 21.11 10.81 5.66
C THR A 106 22.14 9.68 5.48
N LEU A 107 21.74 8.57 4.87
CA LEU A 107 22.64 7.47 4.56
C LEU A 107 23.73 7.91 3.57
N ILE A 108 23.38 8.68 2.53
CA ILE A 108 24.35 9.24 1.59
C ILE A 108 25.35 10.15 2.33
N GLU A 109 24.89 11.02 3.22
CA GLU A 109 25.73 11.88 4.03
C GLU A 109 26.70 11.07 4.92
N MET A 110 26.19 10.02 5.56
CA MET A 110 27.01 9.12 6.39
C MET A 110 28.11 8.40 5.59
N VAL A 111 27.82 7.95 4.39
CA VAL A 111 28.76 7.20 3.55
C VAL A 111 29.76 8.14 2.85
N THR A 112 29.30 9.29 2.37
CA THR A 112 30.13 10.22 1.60
C THR A 112 30.86 11.24 2.47
N GLY A 113 30.45 11.41 3.72
CA GLY A 113 30.95 12.45 4.63
C GLY A 113 30.56 13.88 4.18
N ARG A 114 29.68 14.02 3.20
CA ARG A 114 29.27 15.32 2.64
C ARG A 114 27.75 15.44 2.67
N LYS A 115 27.26 16.51 3.31
CA LYS A 115 25.83 16.84 3.28
C LYS A 115 25.44 17.33 1.87
N PRO A 116 24.37 16.78 1.27
CA PRO A 116 23.79 17.36 0.04
C PRO A 116 23.41 18.83 0.26
N SER A 117 23.51 19.64 -0.79
CA SER A 117 23.15 21.06 -0.66
C SER A 117 21.66 21.23 -0.36
N ASP A 118 21.32 22.25 0.43
CA ASP A 118 19.91 22.49 0.81
C ASP A 118 19.02 22.72 -0.42
N LYS A 119 19.54 23.37 -1.46
CA LYS A 119 18.84 23.54 -2.75
C LYS A 119 18.57 22.21 -3.45
N PHE A 120 19.51 21.28 -3.41
CA PHE A 120 19.31 19.95 -4.00
C PHE A 120 18.21 19.18 -3.25
N LEU A 121 18.21 19.23 -1.91
CA LEU A 121 17.17 18.60 -1.09
C LEU A 121 15.80 19.19 -1.38
N GLU A 122 15.70 20.53 -1.49
CA GLU A 122 14.48 21.24 -1.83
C GLU A 122 13.93 20.80 -3.21
N TYR A 123 14.78 20.82 -4.26
CA TYR A 123 14.34 20.38 -5.59
C TYR A 123 13.97 18.90 -5.64
N ALA A 124 14.69 18.05 -4.95
CA ALA A 124 14.36 16.64 -4.85
C ALA A 124 12.99 16.43 -4.17
N GLN A 125 12.73 17.16 -3.09
CA GLN A 125 11.45 17.11 -2.38
C GLN A 125 10.28 17.62 -3.24
N ILE A 126 10.46 18.74 -3.95
CA ILE A 126 9.46 19.27 -4.89
C ILE A 126 9.20 18.25 -6.00
N GLY A 127 10.25 17.65 -6.57
CA GLY A 127 10.12 16.62 -7.59
C GLY A 127 9.35 15.40 -7.10
N GLY A 128 9.67 14.91 -5.90
CA GLY A 128 8.95 13.81 -5.27
C GLY A 128 7.48 14.14 -5.02
N MET A 129 7.18 15.34 -4.56
CA MET A 129 5.82 15.81 -4.34
C MET A 129 5.03 15.88 -5.65
N ILE A 130 5.63 16.37 -6.73
CA ILE A 130 4.99 16.41 -8.06
C ILE A 130 4.67 14.99 -8.53
N ILE A 131 5.58 14.03 -8.39
CA ILE A 131 5.35 12.62 -8.74
C ILE A 131 4.17 12.05 -7.95
N LEU A 132 4.11 12.28 -6.63
CA LEU A 132 3.00 11.82 -5.80
C LEU A 132 1.67 12.44 -6.20
N LEU A 133 1.65 13.75 -6.51
CA LEU A 133 0.45 14.43 -6.98
C LEU A 133 -0.03 13.87 -8.33
N LEU A 134 0.87 13.62 -9.28
CA LEU A 134 0.53 13.02 -10.57
C LEU A 134 -0.01 11.59 -10.40
N LEU A 135 0.59 10.80 -9.50
CA LEU A 135 0.10 9.46 -9.19
C LEU A 135 -1.27 9.49 -8.54
N MET A 136 -1.51 10.43 -7.62
CA MET A 136 -2.82 10.64 -7.00
C MET A 136 -3.86 11.07 -8.03
N LEU A 137 -3.50 11.98 -8.95
CA LEU A 137 -4.38 12.42 -10.03
C LEU A 137 -4.71 11.26 -10.96
N TYR A 138 -3.72 10.44 -11.33
CA TYR A 138 -3.92 9.25 -12.14
C TYR A 138 -4.86 8.24 -11.45
N ALA A 139 -4.61 7.91 -10.19
CA ALA A 139 -5.42 6.94 -9.43
C ALA A 139 -6.88 7.39 -9.31
N ASN A 140 -7.11 8.66 -8.94
CA ASN A 140 -8.47 9.20 -8.87
C ASN A 140 -9.12 9.32 -10.26
N GLY A 141 -8.38 9.75 -11.27
CA GLY A 141 -8.87 9.80 -12.65
C GLY A 141 -9.27 8.40 -13.16
N ASN A 142 -8.50 7.37 -12.79
CA ASN A 142 -8.86 6.00 -13.11
C ASN A 142 -10.16 5.53 -12.41
N ASP A 143 -10.37 5.93 -11.15
CA ASP A 143 -11.60 5.61 -10.41
C ASP A 143 -12.86 6.26 -10.99
N TRP A 144 -12.76 7.53 -11.44
CA TRP A 144 -13.90 8.30 -11.90
C TRP A 144 -14.15 8.16 -13.40
N PHE A 145 -13.10 8.12 -14.20
CA PHE A 145 -13.17 8.14 -15.67
C PHE A 145 -12.78 6.82 -16.31
N GLY A 146 -12.22 5.87 -15.54
CA GLY A 146 -11.81 4.56 -16.06
C GLY A 146 -10.63 4.62 -17.03
N TRP A 147 -9.71 5.59 -16.88
CA TRP A 147 -8.59 5.80 -17.81
C TRP A 147 -7.70 4.58 -18.00
N GLY A 148 -7.55 3.75 -16.95
CA GLY A 148 -6.80 2.50 -17.01
C GLY A 148 -7.61 1.29 -17.48
N LYS A 149 -8.95 1.36 -17.41
CA LYS A 149 -9.84 0.29 -17.85
C LYS A 149 -10.07 0.49 -19.34
N GLY A 150 -9.27 -0.18 -20.18
CA GLY A 150 -9.54 -0.21 -21.63
C GLY A 150 -10.99 -0.66 -21.87
N ARG A 151 -11.69 0.04 -22.74
CA ARG A 151 -13.00 -0.35 -23.26
C ARG A 151 -12.88 -1.66 -24.02
#